data_cf889e135692b03b8eadcaeeda00ff82
#
_entry.id   cf889e135692b03b8eadcaeeda00ff82
#
_cell.length_a   1.000
_cell.length_b   1.000
_cell.length_c   1.000
_cell.angle_alpha   90.00
_cell.angle_beta   90.00
_cell.angle_gamma   90.00
#
_symmetry.space_group_name_H-M   'P 1'
#
loop_
_entity.id
_entity.type
_entity.pdbx_description
1 polymer ?
#
loop_
_entity_poly.entity_id
_entity_poly.type
_entity_poly.pdbx_seq_one_letter_code
_entity_poly.pdbx_strand_id
1 'polypeptide(L)'
;MTGLVFSRDTQDLIRRLSDHKVRYLVVGGMAVIYHGYARLTGDVDFFYEPTKANSIRLFRALLEFWDGSIPFINSPADLLEKGAIIQFGTRPNRIDFMNSITGVTFKEAWAGRIKETIQIRDGGYPLSIIGIVALEKNKRALGRHKDLDDLLYIKPSVSSSKKKIKS
;
A
#
# COMPACT_ATOMS: atom_id res chain seq x y z
N MET A 1 6.85 13.73 5.53
CA MET A 1 7.11 13.62 4.07
C MET A 1 7.73 12.28 3.77
N THR A 2 7.13 11.51 2.92
CA THR A 2 7.66 10.20 2.53
C THR A 2 8.83 10.37 1.56
N GLY A 3 9.87 9.54 1.67
CA GLY A 3 10.96 9.44 0.68
C GLY A 3 10.62 8.58 -0.54
N LEU A 4 9.36 8.11 -0.65
CA LEU A 4 8.91 7.29 -1.77
C LEU A 4 8.72 8.14 -3.03
N VAL A 5 9.10 7.58 -4.17
CA VAL A 5 8.94 8.20 -5.49
C VAL A 5 7.91 7.38 -6.28
N PHE A 6 6.89 8.06 -6.78
CA PHE A 6 5.84 7.48 -7.60
C PHE A 6 5.79 8.12 -8.98
N SER A 7 5.40 7.35 -10.00
CA SER A 7 5.12 7.88 -11.32
C SER A 7 3.97 8.90 -11.29
N ARG A 8 3.85 9.73 -12.33
CA ARG A 8 2.74 10.69 -12.42
C ARG A 8 1.37 10.02 -12.38
N ASP A 9 1.22 8.89 -13.05
CA ASP A 9 -0.03 8.14 -13.06
C ASP A 9 -0.37 7.59 -11.68
N THR A 10 0.62 7.05 -10.96
CA THR A 10 0.42 6.59 -9.58
C THR A 10 0.09 7.75 -8.66
N GLN A 11 0.71 8.91 -8.82
CA GLN A 11 0.37 10.12 -8.05
C GLN A 11 -1.07 10.56 -8.30
N ASP A 12 -1.52 10.58 -9.55
CA ASP A 12 -2.91 10.92 -9.90
C ASP A 12 -3.90 9.92 -9.29
N LEU A 13 -3.56 8.64 -9.33
CA LEU A 13 -4.35 7.60 -8.69
C LEU A 13 -4.44 7.80 -7.17
N ILE A 14 -3.33 8.04 -6.48
CA ILE A 14 -3.29 8.32 -5.03
C ILE A 14 -4.18 9.51 -4.69
N ARG A 15 -4.15 10.58 -5.48
CA ARG A 15 -5.02 11.73 -5.30
C ARG A 15 -6.50 11.32 -5.37
N ARG A 16 -6.90 10.54 -6.37
CA ARG A 16 -8.28 10.07 -6.53
C ARG A 16 -8.71 9.12 -5.42
N LEU A 17 -7.82 8.23 -4.99
CA LEU A 17 -8.09 7.38 -3.82
C LEU A 17 -8.35 8.21 -2.56
N SER A 18 -7.60 9.29 -2.38
CA SER A 18 -7.79 10.22 -1.28
C SER A 18 -9.10 11.00 -1.39
N ASP A 19 -9.41 11.54 -2.56
CA ASP A 19 -10.64 12.30 -2.81
C ASP A 19 -11.90 11.48 -2.52
N HIS A 20 -11.86 10.19 -2.84
CA HIS A 20 -12.94 9.26 -2.55
C HIS A 20 -12.87 8.59 -1.17
N LYS A 21 -11.89 8.97 -0.33
CA LYS A 21 -11.69 8.42 1.03
C LYS A 21 -11.56 6.88 1.04
N VAL A 22 -10.88 6.35 0.06
CA VAL A 22 -10.60 4.91 -0.03
C VAL A 22 -9.66 4.50 1.09
N ARG A 23 -9.98 3.40 1.77
CA ARG A 23 -9.10 2.78 2.76
C ARG A 23 -8.19 1.78 2.08
N TYR A 24 -6.91 2.06 2.08
CA TYR A 24 -5.88 1.21 1.51
C TYR A 24 -4.54 1.42 2.21
N LEU A 25 -3.66 0.48 2.01
CA LEU A 25 -2.28 0.51 2.50
C LEU A 25 -1.32 0.28 1.33
N VAL A 26 -0.26 1.03 1.26
CA VAL A 26 0.90 0.66 0.45
C VAL A 26 1.60 -0.50 1.12
N VAL A 27 1.78 -1.58 0.38
CA VAL A 27 2.43 -2.82 0.83
C VAL A 27 3.56 -3.20 -0.13
N GLY A 28 4.08 -4.41 -0.04
CA GLY A 28 5.06 -4.94 -1.00
C GLY A 28 6.38 -4.18 -1.04
N GLY A 29 6.96 -4.10 -2.23
CA GLY A 29 8.30 -3.53 -2.43
C GLY A 29 8.43 -2.06 -2.04
N MET A 30 7.42 -1.24 -2.28
CA MET A 30 7.44 0.17 -1.87
C MET A 30 7.44 0.33 -0.35
N ALA A 31 6.71 -0.54 0.36
CA ALA A 31 6.76 -0.55 1.83
C ALA A 31 8.12 -1.00 2.36
N VAL A 32 8.75 -1.97 1.72
CA VAL A 32 10.12 -2.41 2.04
C VAL A 32 11.11 -1.25 1.88
N ILE A 33 11.01 -0.50 0.79
CA ILE A 33 11.84 0.70 0.57
C ILE A 33 11.59 1.74 1.66
N TYR A 34 10.33 1.99 2.00
CA TYR A 34 9.98 2.92 3.06
C TYR A 34 10.59 2.54 4.41
N HIS A 35 10.61 1.25 4.72
CA HIS A 35 11.19 0.74 5.98
C HIS A 35 12.72 0.54 5.94
N GLY A 36 13.39 1.06 4.94
CA GLY A 36 14.85 1.25 4.95
C GLY A 36 15.67 0.34 4.04
N TYR A 37 15.04 -0.57 3.30
CA TYR A 37 15.74 -1.38 2.32
C TYR A 37 15.65 -0.79 0.90
N ALA A 38 16.65 -0.01 0.52
CA ALA A 38 16.73 0.57 -0.82
C ALA A 38 16.99 -0.54 -1.85
N ARG A 39 15.96 -0.88 -2.63
CA ARG A 39 16.03 -1.82 -3.74
C ARG A 39 15.09 -1.39 -4.87
N LEU A 40 15.26 -1.98 -6.03
CA LEU A 40 14.34 -1.75 -7.14
C LEU A 40 13.03 -2.52 -6.92
N THR A 41 11.94 -1.90 -7.34
CA THR A 41 10.63 -2.54 -7.45
C THR A 41 9.99 -2.14 -8.77
N GLY A 42 9.27 -3.07 -9.40
CA GLY A 42 8.62 -2.85 -10.70
C GLY A 42 7.12 -2.59 -10.60
N ASP A 43 6.59 -2.49 -9.39
CA ASP A 43 5.17 -2.34 -9.11
C ASP A 43 4.92 -1.54 -7.84
N VAL A 44 3.72 -1.02 -7.74
CA VAL A 44 3.17 -0.43 -6.52
C VAL A 44 1.99 -1.29 -6.10
N ASP A 45 2.04 -1.83 -4.90
CA ASP A 45 1.02 -2.71 -4.35
C ASP A 45 0.14 -1.97 -3.36
N PHE A 46 -1.16 -1.96 -3.62
CA PHE A 46 -2.19 -1.38 -2.76
C PHE A 46 -3.06 -2.49 -2.17
N PHE A 47 -3.06 -2.60 -0.86
CA PHE A 47 -3.95 -3.49 -0.11
C PHE A 47 -5.16 -2.70 0.38
N TYR A 48 -6.34 -2.94 -0.20
CA TYR A 48 -7.56 -2.21 0.14
C TYR A 48 -8.47 -3.01 1.08
N GLU A 49 -9.24 -2.27 1.89
CA GLU A 49 -10.22 -2.86 2.80
C GLU A 49 -11.34 -3.56 2.03
N PRO A 50 -11.56 -4.87 2.26
CA PRO A 50 -12.55 -5.64 1.52
C PRO A 50 -13.97 -5.50 2.12
N THR A 51 -14.49 -4.28 2.17
CA THR A 51 -15.86 -3.99 2.62
C THR A 51 -16.70 -3.43 1.47
N LYS A 52 -18.02 -3.62 1.55
CA LYS A 52 -18.93 -3.10 0.54
C LYS A 52 -18.79 -1.58 0.38
N ALA A 53 -18.74 -0.85 1.47
CA ALA A 53 -18.62 0.61 1.43
C ALA A 53 -17.30 1.04 0.77
N ASN A 54 -16.18 0.40 1.13
CA ASN A 54 -14.87 0.75 0.58
C ASN A 54 -14.73 0.32 -0.89
N SER A 55 -15.34 -0.81 -1.30
CA SER A 55 -15.34 -1.24 -2.69
C SER A 55 -16.05 -0.25 -3.61
N ILE A 56 -17.14 0.36 -3.13
CA ILE A 56 -17.85 1.42 -3.86
C ILE A 56 -16.96 2.66 -4.02
N ARG A 57 -16.26 3.06 -2.97
CA ARG A 57 -15.32 4.20 -3.02
C ARG A 57 -14.16 3.94 -3.98
N LEU A 58 -13.56 2.77 -3.89
CA LEU A 58 -12.47 2.35 -4.78
C LEU A 58 -12.95 2.30 -6.24
N PHE A 59 -14.11 1.71 -6.48
CA PHE A 59 -14.69 1.64 -7.83
C PHE A 59 -14.88 3.04 -8.43
N ARG A 60 -15.42 3.98 -7.68
CA ARG A 60 -15.57 5.37 -8.12
C ARG A 60 -14.24 6.05 -8.42
N ALA A 61 -13.24 5.87 -7.57
CA ALA A 61 -11.90 6.41 -7.79
C ALA A 61 -11.27 5.85 -9.07
N LEU A 62 -11.42 4.55 -9.30
CA LEU A 62 -10.91 3.89 -10.50
C LEU A 62 -11.68 4.31 -11.77
N LEU A 63 -12.99 4.52 -11.69
CA LEU A 63 -13.77 5.06 -12.81
C LEU A 63 -13.27 6.43 -13.26
N GLU A 64 -12.97 7.32 -12.33
CA GLU A 64 -12.39 8.63 -12.67
C GLU A 64 -11.00 8.50 -13.27
N PHE A 65 -10.17 7.63 -12.72
CA PHE A 65 -8.81 7.39 -13.23
C PHE A 65 -8.82 6.84 -14.67
N TRP A 66 -9.82 5.99 -15.01
CA TRP A 66 -9.98 5.35 -16.31
C TRP A 66 -11.04 6.02 -17.20
N ASP A 67 -11.41 7.25 -16.92
CA ASP A 67 -12.39 8.02 -17.71
C ASP A 67 -13.71 7.27 -17.98
N GLY A 68 -14.20 6.55 -16.98
CA GLY A 68 -15.52 5.91 -16.98
C GLY A 68 -15.54 4.43 -17.38
N SER A 69 -14.41 3.81 -17.70
CA SER A 69 -14.35 2.38 -18.01
C SER A 69 -13.09 1.73 -17.44
N ILE A 70 -13.27 0.92 -16.42
CA ILE A 70 -12.15 0.24 -15.74
C ILE A 70 -11.87 -1.09 -16.46
N PRO A 71 -10.63 -1.37 -16.91
CA PRO A 71 -10.31 -2.67 -17.49
C PRO A 71 -10.65 -3.82 -16.52
N PHE A 72 -11.40 -4.80 -17.02
CA PHE A 72 -11.76 -6.04 -16.31
C PHE A 72 -12.67 -5.89 -15.08
N ILE A 73 -13.07 -4.68 -14.69
CA ILE A 73 -13.92 -4.42 -13.53
C ILE A 73 -15.23 -3.78 -14.01
N ASN A 74 -16.36 -4.45 -13.77
CA ASN A 74 -17.66 -4.01 -14.21
C ASN A 74 -18.51 -3.40 -13.09
N SER A 75 -18.27 -3.81 -11.85
CA SER A 75 -19.04 -3.35 -10.69
C SER A 75 -18.18 -3.37 -9.41
N PRO A 76 -18.61 -2.65 -8.37
CA PRO A 76 -17.95 -2.73 -7.06
C PRO A 76 -17.89 -4.15 -6.48
N ALA A 77 -18.85 -5.02 -6.83
CA ALA A 77 -18.87 -6.41 -6.37
C ALA A 77 -17.64 -7.21 -6.83
N ASP A 78 -17.08 -6.89 -8.01
CA ASP A 78 -15.88 -7.55 -8.52
C ASP A 78 -14.68 -7.32 -7.59
N LEU A 79 -14.65 -6.19 -6.88
CA LEU A 79 -13.60 -5.85 -5.91
C LEU A 79 -13.74 -6.61 -4.58
N LEU A 80 -14.87 -7.27 -4.34
CA LEU A 80 -15.15 -8.05 -3.14
C LEU A 80 -14.92 -9.55 -3.32
N GLU A 81 -14.60 -10.00 -4.51
CA GLU A 81 -14.29 -11.40 -4.76
C GLU A 81 -13.07 -11.82 -3.93
N LYS A 82 -13.18 -12.97 -3.27
CA LYS A 82 -12.13 -13.46 -2.38
C LYS A 82 -10.82 -13.63 -3.13
N GLY A 83 -9.77 -12.99 -2.63
CA GLY A 83 -8.44 -13.06 -3.22
C GLY A 83 -8.29 -12.27 -4.52
N ALA A 84 -9.16 -11.30 -4.79
CA ALA A 84 -9.06 -10.47 -5.99
C ALA A 84 -7.71 -9.74 -6.05
N ILE A 85 -7.05 -9.84 -7.19
CA ILE A 85 -5.84 -9.08 -7.54
C ILE A 85 -6.10 -8.46 -8.90
N ILE A 86 -5.97 -7.14 -8.97
CA ILE A 86 -6.18 -6.37 -10.18
C ILE A 86 -4.88 -5.67 -10.53
N GLN A 87 -4.38 -5.92 -11.73
CA GLN A 87 -3.11 -5.39 -12.19
C GLN A 87 -3.34 -4.43 -13.37
N PHE A 88 -2.75 -3.25 -13.26
CA PHE A 88 -2.79 -2.23 -14.32
C PHE A 88 -1.37 -1.88 -14.76
N GLY A 89 -1.19 -1.76 -16.08
CA GLY A 89 0.08 -1.35 -16.67
C GLY A 89 1.14 -2.45 -16.65
N THR A 90 2.36 -2.03 -16.91
CA THR A 90 3.54 -2.90 -17.02
C THR A 90 4.68 -2.36 -16.18
N ARG A 91 5.58 -3.23 -15.72
CA ARG A 91 6.81 -2.81 -15.04
C ARG A 91 7.60 -1.83 -15.91
N PRO A 92 8.20 -0.78 -15.33
CA PRO A 92 8.40 -0.51 -13.91
C PRO A 92 7.27 0.30 -13.24
N ASN A 93 6.14 0.51 -13.91
CA ASN A 93 5.04 1.35 -13.43
C ASN A 93 3.73 0.57 -13.24
N ARG A 94 3.82 -0.73 -13.00
CA ARG A 94 2.64 -1.57 -12.76
C ARG A 94 2.02 -1.22 -11.40
N ILE A 95 0.69 -1.19 -11.39
CA ILE A 95 -0.11 -0.95 -10.19
C ILE A 95 -0.92 -2.20 -9.90
N ASP A 96 -0.79 -2.73 -8.70
CA ASP A 96 -1.51 -3.90 -8.23
C ASP A 96 -2.44 -3.52 -7.08
N PHE A 97 -3.73 -3.85 -7.20
CA PHE A 97 -4.70 -3.76 -6.11
C PHE A 97 -5.05 -5.16 -5.62
N MET A 98 -5.01 -5.36 -4.32
CA MET A 98 -5.35 -6.63 -3.70
C MET A 98 -6.21 -6.43 -2.46
N ASN A 99 -7.17 -7.34 -2.22
CA ASN A 99 -8.04 -7.29 -1.06
C ASN A 99 -7.62 -8.24 0.06
N SER A 100 -6.54 -8.97 -0.12
CA SER A 100 -5.93 -9.82 0.90
C SER A 100 -4.44 -9.94 0.70
N ILE A 101 -3.71 -10.10 1.79
CA ILE A 101 -2.29 -10.43 1.80
C ILE A 101 -2.05 -11.61 2.74
N THR A 102 -1.00 -12.37 2.48
CA THR A 102 -0.72 -13.58 3.24
C THR A 102 -0.35 -13.28 4.70
N GLY A 103 -1.03 -13.92 5.62
CA GLY A 103 -0.71 -13.91 7.05
C GLY A 103 -1.14 -12.66 7.82
N VAL A 104 -1.75 -11.67 7.18
CA VAL A 104 -2.16 -10.40 7.83
C VAL A 104 -3.55 -10.00 7.36
N THR A 105 -4.44 -9.69 8.30
CA THR A 105 -5.76 -9.13 8.00
C THR A 105 -5.66 -7.64 7.71
N PHE A 106 -6.62 -7.08 6.98
CA PHE A 106 -6.68 -5.63 6.76
C PHE A 106 -6.81 -4.87 8.09
N LYS A 107 -7.67 -5.33 8.99
CA LYS A 107 -7.88 -4.71 10.30
C LYS A 107 -6.58 -4.61 11.10
N GLU A 108 -5.80 -5.69 11.13
CA GLU A 108 -4.49 -5.72 11.81
C GLU A 108 -3.50 -4.75 11.17
N ALA A 109 -3.36 -4.79 9.85
CA ALA A 109 -2.45 -3.90 9.13
C ALA A 109 -2.86 -2.43 9.25
N TRP A 110 -4.16 -2.14 9.19
CA TRP A 110 -4.70 -0.79 9.32
C TRP A 110 -4.46 -0.18 10.70
N ALA A 111 -4.61 -0.97 11.76
CA ALA A 111 -4.36 -0.52 13.13
C ALA A 111 -2.92 -0.07 13.35
N GLY A 112 -1.96 -0.78 12.76
CA GLY A 112 -0.51 -0.48 12.88
C GLY A 112 0.06 0.38 11.76
N ARG A 113 -0.78 0.95 10.88
CA ARG A 113 -0.30 1.70 9.71
C ARG A 113 0.48 2.95 10.09
N ILE A 114 1.37 3.32 9.20
CA ILE A 114 2.04 4.61 9.24
C ILE A 114 1.27 5.58 8.34
N LYS A 115 1.00 6.76 8.86
CA LYS A 115 0.36 7.84 8.12
C LYS A 115 1.42 8.82 7.64
N GLU A 116 1.46 9.01 6.34
CA GLU A 116 2.35 9.95 5.68
C GLU A 116 1.57 10.94 4.83
N THR A 117 2.23 11.99 4.39
CA THR A 117 1.71 12.92 3.41
C THR A 117 2.60 12.91 2.18
N ILE A 118 2.00 12.74 1.02
CA ILE A 118 2.69 12.87 -0.26
C ILE A 118 2.32 14.21 -0.91
N GLN A 119 3.31 14.93 -1.43
CA GLN A 119 3.09 16.15 -2.19
C GLN A 119 2.84 15.79 -3.66
N ILE A 120 1.67 16.18 -4.16
CA ILE A 120 1.26 15.99 -5.55
C ILE A 120 0.83 17.34 -6.09
N ARG A 121 1.56 17.89 -7.05
CA ARG A 121 1.32 19.23 -7.57
C ARG A 121 1.21 20.25 -6.44
N ASP A 122 0.04 20.86 -6.24
CA ASP A 122 -0.20 21.97 -5.32
C ASP A 122 -0.75 21.50 -3.96
N GLY A 123 -0.84 20.20 -3.71
CA GLY A 123 -1.50 19.66 -2.52
C GLY A 123 -0.77 18.54 -1.83
N GLY A 124 -0.97 18.45 -0.52
CA GLY A 124 -0.58 17.31 0.29
C GLY A 124 -1.72 16.30 0.39
N TYR A 125 -1.44 15.04 0.11
CA TYR A 125 -2.43 13.96 0.17
C TYR A 125 -2.01 12.90 1.16
N PRO A 126 -2.95 12.37 1.97
CA PRO A 126 -2.64 11.32 2.93
C PRO A 126 -2.26 10.03 2.20
N LEU A 127 -1.26 9.34 2.74
CA LEU A 127 -0.78 8.05 2.29
C LEU A 127 -0.64 7.14 3.50
N SER A 128 -1.28 5.99 3.47
CA SER A 128 -1.14 4.97 4.51
C SER A 128 -0.20 3.87 4.03
N ILE A 129 0.77 3.53 4.87
CA ILE A 129 1.78 2.50 4.58
C ILE A 129 1.68 1.43 5.67
N ILE A 130 1.79 0.17 5.28
CA ILE A 130 1.82 -0.93 6.24
C ILE A 130 2.95 -0.73 7.25
N GLY A 131 2.63 -0.90 8.54
CA GLY A 131 3.62 -0.82 9.61
C GLY A 131 4.60 -2.00 9.57
N ILE A 132 5.76 -1.82 10.16
CA ILE A 132 6.85 -2.80 10.08
C ILE A 132 6.48 -4.16 10.65
N VAL A 133 5.73 -4.21 11.74
CA VAL A 133 5.31 -5.47 12.39
C VAL A 133 4.43 -6.31 11.46
N ALA A 134 3.43 -5.69 10.85
CA ALA A 134 2.54 -6.37 9.89
C ALA A 134 3.29 -6.74 8.60
N LEU A 135 4.20 -5.87 8.13
CA LEU A 135 5.03 -6.16 6.96
C LEU A 135 5.95 -7.36 7.20
N GLU A 136 6.62 -7.44 8.34
CA GLU A 136 7.45 -8.59 8.70
C GLU A 136 6.63 -9.88 8.77
N LYS A 137 5.47 -9.83 9.39
CA LYS A 137 4.56 -10.97 9.49
C LYS A 137 4.13 -11.47 8.11
N ASN A 138 3.78 -10.55 7.21
CA ASN A 138 3.45 -10.88 5.83
C ASN A 138 4.62 -11.51 5.08
N LYS A 139 5.82 -10.94 5.19
CA LYS A 139 7.03 -11.43 4.55
C LYS A 139 7.41 -12.84 5.02
N ARG A 140 7.33 -13.10 6.32
CA ARG A 140 7.57 -14.43 6.89
C ARG A 140 6.55 -15.46 6.40
N ALA A 141 5.28 -15.08 6.35
CA ALA A 141 4.22 -15.95 5.86
C ALA A 141 4.37 -16.30 4.37
N LEU A 142 4.82 -15.35 3.54
CA LEU A 142 5.14 -15.58 2.13
C LEU A 142 6.35 -16.50 1.94
N GLY A 143 7.41 -16.31 2.71
CA GLY A 143 8.58 -17.20 2.78
C GLY A 143 9.38 -17.39 1.49
N ARG A 144 9.17 -16.58 0.46
CA ARG A 144 9.97 -16.64 -0.78
C ARG A 144 11.37 -16.10 -0.52
N HIS A 145 12.36 -16.45 -1.37
CA HIS A 145 13.72 -15.95 -1.22
C HIS A 145 13.81 -14.43 -1.12
N LYS A 146 13.08 -13.71 -1.97
CA LYS A 146 13.04 -12.24 -1.92
C LYS A 146 12.41 -11.70 -0.64
N ASP A 147 11.43 -12.41 -0.07
CA ASP A 147 10.78 -12.01 1.18
C ASP A 147 11.70 -12.19 2.38
N LEU A 148 12.44 -13.29 2.41
CA LEU A 148 13.46 -13.56 3.44
C LEU A 148 14.62 -12.57 3.34
N ASP A 149 15.02 -12.20 2.12
CA ASP A 149 16.04 -11.18 1.87
C ASP A 149 15.55 -9.80 2.37
N ASP A 150 14.33 -9.41 2.05
CA ASP A 150 13.71 -8.19 2.54
C ASP A 150 13.75 -8.12 4.09
N LEU A 151 13.46 -9.22 4.78
CA LEU A 151 13.48 -9.30 6.25
C LEU A 151 14.85 -9.02 6.87
N LEU A 152 15.94 -9.27 6.14
CA LEU A 152 17.31 -8.99 6.64
C LEU A 152 17.59 -7.49 6.69
N TYR A 153 16.95 -6.68 5.85
CA TYR A 153 17.28 -5.27 5.65
C TYR A 153 16.25 -4.29 6.20
N ILE A 154 14.99 -4.70 6.33
CA ILE A 154 13.99 -3.87 7.00
C ILE A 154 14.28 -3.89 8.51
N LYS A 155 14.38 -2.70 9.09
CA LYS A 155 14.66 -2.56 10.52
C LYS A 155 13.51 -1.82 11.17
N PRO A 156 13.04 -2.25 12.36
CA PRO A 156 12.18 -1.42 13.15
C PRO A 156 12.88 -0.10 13.41
N SER A 157 12.18 1.03 13.21
CA SER A 157 12.70 2.31 13.66
C SER A 157 13.02 2.17 15.15
N VAL A 158 14.30 2.32 15.51
CA VAL A 158 14.69 2.32 16.92
C VAL A 158 14.02 3.55 17.53
N SER A 159 12.89 3.36 18.23
CA SER A 159 12.45 4.36 19.17
C SER A 159 13.58 4.52 20.16
N SER A 160 14.20 5.69 20.20
CA SER A 160 15.18 6.04 21.20
C SER A 160 14.51 5.94 22.57
N SER A 161 14.54 4.76 23.16
CA SER A 161 14.30 4.61 24.58
C SER A 161 15.46 5.34 25.27
N LYS A 162 15.21 6.59 25.63
CA LYS A 162 16.03 7.29 26.60
C LYS A 162 16.02 6.44 27.85
N LYS A 163 17.04 5.62 28.04
CA LYS A 163 17.39 5.11 29.36
C LYS A 163 17.58 6.32 30.24
N LYS A 164 16.62 6.64 31.10
CA LYS A 164 16.88 7.45 32.28
C LYS A 164 17.86 6.67 33.13
N ILE A 165 19.10 7.03 33.07
CA ILE A 165 20.07 6.65 34.09
C ILE A 165 19.65 7.38 35.35
N LYS A 166 19.11 6.65 36.31
CA LYS A 166 18.95 7.13 37.67
C LYS A 166 20.36 7.08 38.29
N SER A 167 20.90 8.25 38.54
CA SER A 167 22.01 8.45 39.50
C SER A 167 21.51 8.26 40.92
#